data_1ced4c2e71b3b5c3879982401f04b6e2
#
_entry.id   1ced4c2e71b3b5c3879982401f04b6e2
#
_cell.length_a   1.000
_cell.length_b   1.000
_cell.length_c   1.000
_cell.angle_alpha   90.00
_cell.angle_beta   90.00
_cell.angle_gamma   90.00
#
_symmetry.space_group_name_H-M   'P 1'
#
loop_
_entity.id
_entity.type
_entity.pdbx_description
1 polymer ?
#
loop_
_entity_poly.entity_id
_entity_poly.type
_entity_poly.pdbx_seq_one_letter_code
_entity_poly.pdbx_strand_id
1 'polypeptide(L)'
;MPRIHLALLALSLGLCAACGSYTAPTNSQNPPPPMVQANDVSIVVGASGLTTTAFSPNPKVVSLGGSPSVTVRWVNKDITGGDYTSGSATVHNITSDNGTFTASGNLGGNATYSVALTTTGDYHYHCSIHPNMVGTITVNP
;
A
#
# COMPACT_ATOMS: atom_id res chain seq x y z
N MET A 1 -84.39 24.37 -7.40
CA MET A 1 -83.26 24.19 -8.32
C MET A 1 -81.98 23.92 -7.48
N PRO A 2 -81.58 22.68 -7.30
CA PRO A 2 -80.36 22.40 -6.50
C PRO A 2 -79.11 22.42 -7.39
N ARG A 3 -78.09 23.12 -6.94
CA ARG A 3 -76.79 23.19 -7.56
C ARG A 3 -75.92 21.98 -7.13
N ILE A 4 -75.53 21.20 -8.13
CA ILE A 4 -74.69 20.06 -7.95
C ILE A 4 -73.23 20.59 -7.92
N HIS A 5 -72.55 20.41 -6.79
CA HIS A 5 -71.10 20.68 -6.68
C HIS A 5 -70.34 19.41 -7.04
N LEU A 6 -69.67 19.49 -8.16
CA LEU A 6 -68.77 18.43 -8.63
C LEU A 6 -67.43 18.58 -7.90
N ALA A 7 -67.13 17.65 -6.98
CA ALA A 7 -65.82 17.60 -6.31
C ALA A 7 -64.85 16.82 -7.19
N LEU A 8 -63.81 17.53 -7.68
CA LEU A 8 -62.69 16.87 -8.38
C LEU A 8 -61.75 16.25 -7.31
N LEU A 9 -61.69 14.93 -7.32
CA LEU A 9 -60.71 14.18 -6.55
C LEU A 9 -59.37 14.17 -7.34
N ALA A 10 -58.38 14.93 -6.89
CA ALA A 10 -57.02 14.86 -7.42
C ALA A 10 -56.34 13.65 -6.83
N LEU A 11 -56.09 12.64 -7.67
CA LEU A 11 -55.31 11.44 -7.32
C LEU A 11 -53.84 11.77 -7.50
N SER A 12 -53.12 12.08 -6.42
CA SER A 12 -51.66 12.29 -6.43
C SER A 12 -50.99 10.92 -6.44
N LEU A 13 -50.47 10.52 -7.63
CA LEU A 13 -49.51 9.40 -7.73
C LEU A 13 -48.20 9.79 -7.05
N GLY A 14 -47.98 9.31 -5.84
CA GLY A 14 -46.66 9.37 -5.18
C GLY A 14 -45.70 8.40 -5.84
N LEU A 15 -44.73 8.93 -6.61
CA LEU A 15 -43.61 8.15 -7.12
C LEU A 15 -42.64 7.93 -5.94
N CYS A 16 -42.74 6.76 -5.27
CA CYS A 16 -41.67 6.30 -4.36
C CYS A 16 -40.47 5.90 -5.19
N ALA A 17 -39.50 6.84 -5.32
CA ALA A 17 -38.16 6.50 -5.74
C ALA A 17 -37.48 5.70 -4.61
N ALA A 18 -37.56 4.38 -4.67
CA ALA A 18 -36.74 3.50 -3.85
C ALA A 18 -35.28 3.62 -4.33
N CYS A 19 -34.53 4.57 -3.79
CA CYS A 19 -33.08 4.53 -3.85
C CYS A 19 -32.62 3.30 -3.05
N GLY A 20 -32.52 2.17 -3.72
CA GLY A 20 -31.84 1.02 -3.19
C GLY A 20 -30.37 1.38 -2.95
N SER A 21 -30.00 1.59 -1.69
CA SER A 21 -28.59 1.65 -1.30
C SER A 21 -27.97 0.29 -1.60
N TYR A 22 -27.28 0.17 -2.72
CA TYR A 22 -26.41 -0.97 -2.97
C TYR A 22 -25.24 -0.88 -2.00
N THR A 23 -25.36 -1.51 -0.84
CA THR A 23 -24.21 -1.86 -0.04
C THR A 23 -23.46 -2.93 -0.81
N ALA A 24 -22.38 -2.54 -1.49
CA ALA A 24 -21.47 -3.52 -2.06
C ALA A 24 -21.06 -4.49 -0.93
N PRO A 25 -21.03 -5.82 -1.17
CA PRO A 25 -20.57 -6.76 -0.17
C PRO A 25 -19.11 -6.38 0.15
N THR A 26 -18.88 -5.86 1.35
CA THR A 26 -17.54 -5.69 1.88
C THR A 26 -17.00 -7.09 2.17
N ASN A 27 -16.33 -7.68 1.19
CA ASN A 27 -15.52 -8.87 1.42
C ASN A 27 -14.34 -8.45 2.28
N SER A 28 -14.53 -8.41 3.59
CA SER A 28 -13.57 -7.92 4.58
C SER A 28 -12.39 -8.86 4.81
N GLN A 29 -12.20 -9.88 3.97
CA GLN A 29 -11.14 -10.87 4.13
C GLN A 29 -9.85 -10.49 3.41
N ASN A 30 -9.84 -9.43 2.63
CA ASN A 30 -8.63 -9.02 1.91
C ASN A 30 -8.54 -7.49 1.82
N PRO A 31 -7.73 -6.84 2.65
CA PRO A 31 -7.47 -5.42 2.48
C PRO A 31 -6.90 -5.18 1.07
N PRO A 32 -7.33 -4.13 0.36
CA PRO A 32 -6.79 -3.81 -0.94
C PRO A 32 -5.26 -3.68 -0.84
N PRO A 33 -4.52 -4.12 -1.87
CA PRO A 33 -3.06 -3.99 -1.87
C PRO A 33 -2.70 -2.51 -1.67
N PRO A 34 -1.65 -2.21 -0.90
CA PRO A 34 -1.24 -0.84 -0.64
C PRO A 34 -0.97 -0.11 -1.95
N MET A 35 -1.57 1.08 -2.10
CA MET A 35 -1.31 1.92 -3.28
C MET A 35 0.17 2.26 -3.35
N VAL A 36 0.73 2.21 -4.56
CA VAL A 36 2.13 2.59 -4.81
C VAL A 36 2.30 4.09 -4.60
N GLN A 37 3.29 4.48 -3.81
CA GLN A 37 3.67 5.87 -3.57
C GLN A 37 5.01 6.19 -4.24
N ALA A 38 5.28 7.49 -4.46
CA ALA A 38 6.49 7.93 -5.17
C ALA A 38 7.81 7.41 -4.54
N ASN A 39 7.84 7.27 -3.22
CA ASN A 39 9.03 6.82 -2.48
C ASN A 39 8.96 5.36 -2.03
N ASP A 40 8.15 4.54 -2.70
CA ASP A 40 8.09 3.11 -2.42
C ASP A 40 9.28 2.36 -3.00
N VAL A 41 9.67 1.33 -2.26
CA VAL A 41 10.56 0.25 -2.68
C VAL A 41 9.77 -1.05 -2.55
N SER A 42 9.60 -1.77 -3.64
CA SER A 42 8.95 -3.09 -3.62
C SER A 42 9.97 -4.18 -3.31
N ILE A 43 9.65 -5.09 -2.40
CA ILE A 43 10.29 -6.41 -2.34
C ILE A 43 9.61 -7.24 -3.42
N VAL A 44 10.35 -7.65 -4.44
CA VAL A 44 9.76 -8.25 -5.65
C VAL A 44 9.41 -9.72 -5.46
N VAL A 45 8.61 -10.28 -6.35
CA VAL A 45 8.29 -11.72 -6.34
C VAL A 45 9.57 -12.54 -6.53
N GLY A 46 9.77 -13.56 -5.71
CA GLY A 46 10.96 -14.41 -5.72
C GLY A 46 12.21 -13.74 -5.15
N ALA A 47 12.06 -12.68 -4.38
CA ALA A 47 13.16 -11.87 -3.85
C ALA A 47 14.20 -12.69 -3.07
N SER A 48 13.80 -13.75 -2.37
CA SER A 48 14.70 -14.60 -1.58
C SER A 48 15.82 -15.26 -2.38
N GLY A 49 15.63 -15.42 -3.69
CA GLY A 49 16.65 -15.96 -4.61
C GLY A 49 17.47 -14.88 -5.34
N LEU A 50 17.23 -13.60 -5.04
CA LEU A 50 17.83 -12.44 -5.72
C LEU A 50 18.82 -11.74 -4.82
N THR A 51 19.65 -10.87 -5.42
CA THR A 51 20.58 -9.99 -4.69
C THR A 51 20.16 -8.53 -4.82
N THR A 52 20.81 -7.74 -5.65
CA THR A 52 20.50 -6.32 -5.87
C THR A 52 19.18 -6.07 -6.57
N THR A 53 18.59 -7.06 -7.23
CA THR A 53 17.28 -6.96 -7.88
C THR A 53 16.11 -7.40 -6.99
N ALA A 54 16.40 -7.83 -5.75
CA ALA A 54 15.38 -8.20 -4.77
C ALA A 54 14.49 -7.03 -4.34
N PHE A 55 15.04 -5.82 -4.41
CA PHE A 55 14.35 -4.57 -4.12
C PHE A 55 14.22 -3.74 -5.40
N SER A 56 13.07 -3.11 -5.61
CA SER A 56 12.83 -2.31 -6.83
C SER A 56 12.10 -1.00 -6.49
N PRO A 57 12.63 0.16 -6.92
CA PRO A 57 13.94 0.35 -7.54
C PRO A 57 15.10 0.17 -6.55
N ASN A 58 16.28 -0.19 -7.08
CA ASN A 58 17.51 -0.29 -6.32
C ASN A 58 18.72 0.19 -7.18
N PRO A 59 19.44 1.26 -6.80
CA PRO A 59 19.16 2.11 -5.65
C PRO A 59 17.84 2.87 -5.80
N LYS A 60 17.20 3.17 -4.66
CA LYS A 60 16.10 4.13 -4.59
C LYS A 60 16.68 5.51 -4.34
N VAL A 61 16.49 6.43 -5.27
CA VAL A 61 16.93 7.83 -5.11
C VAL A 61 15.74 8.68 -4.65
N VAL A 62 15.96 9.45 -3.59
CA VAL A 62 15.00 10.42 -3.03
C VAL A 62 15.71 11.74 -2.74
N SER A 63 14.98 12.82 -2.52
CA SER A 63 15.55 14.14 -2.16
C SER A 63 14.85 14.70 -0.94
N LEU A 64 15.60 15.39 -0.08
CA LEU A 64 15.03 16.21 1.00
C LEU A 64 14.25 17.40 0.43
N GLY A 65 14.72 18.00 -0.68
CA GLY A 65 14.03 19.10 -1.35
C GLY A 65 13.77 20.30 -0.42
N GLY A 66 14.67 20.54 0.54
CA GLY A 66 14.50 21.58 1.57
C GLY A 66 13.63 21.16 2.77
N SER A 67 13.08 19.94 2.78
CA SER A 67 12.35 19.40 3.94
C SER A 67 13.30 18.83 4.99
N PRO A 68 12.92 18.79 6.29
CA PRO A 68 13.77 18.21 7.34
C PRO A 68 13.92 16.69 7.22
N SER A 69 13.06 16.03 6.47
CA SER A 69 13.12 14.59 6.25
C SER A 69 12.39 14.19 4.97
N VAL A 70 12.75 13.01 4.43
CA VAL A 70 12.03 12.32 3.37
C VAL A 70 11.66 10.92 3.87
N THR A 71 10.41 10.51 3.64
CA THR A 71 9.95 9.17 4.02
C THR A 71 10.12 8.21 2.86
N VAL A 72 10.78 7.08 3.10
CA VAL A 72 10.85 5.92 2.22
C VAL A 72 9.99 4.80 2.80
N ARG A 73 9.25 4.08 1.95
CA ARG A 73 8.40 2.97 2.36
C ARG A 73 8.76 1.72 1.58
N TRP A 74 8.96 0.61 2.26
CA TRP A 74 9.08 -0.72 1.67
C TRP A 74 7.71 -1.41 1.68
N VAL A 75 7.44 -2.16 0.62
CA VAL A 75 6.20 -2.94 0.46
C VAL A 75 6.56 -4.35 0.05
N ASN A 76 6.19 -5.35 0.84
CA ASN A 76 6.43 -6.74 0.46
C ASN A 76 5.43 -7.20 -0.60
N LYS A 77 5.91 -7.35 -1.84
CA LYS A 77 5.17 -7.86 -3.00
C LYS A 77 5.54 -9.30 -3.35
N ASP A 78 6.37 -9.97 -2.53
CA ASP A 78 6.78 -11.37 -2.74
C ASP A 78 5.64 -12.32 -2.33
N ILE A 79 4.63 -12.38 -3.21
CA ILE A 79 3.43 -13.20 -3.02
C ILE A 79 3.37 -14.17 -4.21
N THR A 80 3.52 -15.47 -3.93
CA THR A 80 3.40 -16.52 -4.93
C THR A 80 1.94 -16.91 -5.12
N GLY A 81 1.51 -17.09 -6.38
CA GLY A 81 0.15 -17.52 -6.70
C GLY A 81 -0.77 -16.46 -7.24
N GLY A 82 -0.36 -15.20 -7.33
CA GLY A 82 -1.12 -14.12 -7.97
C GLY A 82 -2.44 -13.74 -7.29
N ASP A 83 -2.82 -14.44 -6.25
CA ASP A 83 -4.02 -14.17 -5.45
C ASP A 83 -3.61 -13.69 -4.05
N TYR A 84 -3.93 -12.44 -3.76
CA TYR A 84 -3.68 -11.84 -2.45
C TYR A 84 -4.47 -12.51 -1.32
N THR A 85 -5.38 -13.42 -1.63
CA THR A 85 -6.26 -14.08 -0.66
C THR A 85 -5.76 -15.44 -0.20
N SER A 86 -5.01 -16.15 -1.03
CA SER A 86 -4.57 -17.54 -0.78
C SER A 86 -3.11 -17.81 -1.10
N GLY A 87 -2.38 -16.79 -1.60
CA GLY A 87 -0.96 -16.93 -1.89
C GLY A 87 -0.10 -17.02 -0.63
N SER A 88 0.84 -17.96 -0.63
CA SER A 88 1.89 -17.99 0.38
C SER A 88 2.84 -16.81 0.14
N ALA A 89 2.87 -15.87 1.06
CA ALA A 89 3.82 -14.76 1.00
C ALA A 89 5.15 -15.17 1.64
N THR A 90 6.26 -14.87 0.98
CA THR A 90 7.58 -14.99 1.59
C THR A 90 7.75 -13.84 2.59
N VAL A 91 8.17 -14.18 3.80
CA VAL A 91 8.42 -13.19 4.84
C VAL A 91 9.80 -12.59 4.65
N HIS A 92 9.89 -11.27 4.70
CA HIS A 92 11.12 -10.51 4.64
C HIS A 92 11.22 -9.53 5.82
N ASN A 93 12.37 -8.89 5.97
CA ASN A 93 12.55 -7.71 6.82
C ASN A 93 13.51 -6.71 6.18
N ILE A 94 13.59 -5.52 6.75
CA ILE A 94 14.50 -4.47 6.34
C ILE A 94 15.40 -4.14 7.53
N THR A 95 16.69 -4.37 7.37
CA THR A 95 17.71 -4.14 8.39
C THR A 95 18.78 -3.22 7.84
N SER A 96 19.03 -2.10 8.52
CA SER A 96 20.13 -1.19 8.18
C SER A 96 21.48 -1.82 8.45
N ASP A 97 22.41 -1.73 7.51
CA ASP A 97 23.76 -2.29 7.67
C ASP A 97 24.55 -1.57 8.77
N ASN A 98 24.31 -0.26 8.93
CA ASN A 98 25.06 0.59 9.87
C ASN A 98 24.20 1.08 11.04
N GLY A 99 22.99 0.52 11.23
CA GLY A 99 22.10 0.94 12.30
C GLY A 99 21.57 2.37 12.16
N THR A 100 21.56 2.93 10.96
CA THR A 100 21.10 4.30 10.68
C THR A 100 19.59 4.45 10.83
N PHE A 101 18.85 3.35 10.82
CA PHE A 101 17.43 3.30 11.15
C PHE A 101 17.07 1.96 11.83
N THR A 102 15.96 1.95 12.55
CA THR A 102 15.46 0.74 13.25
C THR A 102 15.05 -0.34 12.24
N ALA A 103 15.31 -1.60 12.52
CA ALA A 103 14.86 -2.70 11.68
C ALA A 103 13.32 -2.84 11.68
N SER A 104 12.75 -3.33 10.58
CA SER A 104 11.29 -3.40 10.39
C SER A 104 10.61 -4.52 11.16
N GLY A 105 11.22 -5.46 11.74
CA GLY A 105 10.55 -6.72 12.06
C GLY A 105 10.08 -7.46 10.79
N ASN A 106 9.30 -8.52 10.95
CA ASN A 106 8.86 -9.40 9.86
C ASN A 106 7.73 -8.75 9.04
N LEU A 107 7.91 -8.70 7.72
CA LEU A 107 6.96 -8.19 6.74
C LEU A 107 6.36 -9.37 5.98
N GLY A 108 5.12 -9.72 6.26
CA GLY A 108 4.32 -10.64 5.45
C GLY A 108 3.88 -10.01 4.14
N GLY A 109 3.12 -10.73 3.32
CA GLY A 109 2.62 -10.23 2.04
C GLY A 109 1.80 -8.93 2.20
N ASN A 110 2.06 -7.96 1.34
CA ASN A 110 1.51 -6.61 1.37
C ASN A 110 1.82 -5.79 2.63
N ALA A 111 2.55 -6.32 3.60
CA ALA A 111 3.01 -5.52 4.73
C ALA A 111 3.95 -4.41 4.26
N THR A 112 3.92 -3.31 5.00
CA THR A 112 4.72 -2.12 4.71
C THR A 112 5.56 -1.73 5.91
N TYR A 113 6.70 -1.10 5.62
CA TYR A 113 7.56 -0.48 6.62
C TYR A 113 8.02 0.87 6.10
N SER A 114 8.06 1.89 6.95
CA SER A 114 8.44 3.24 6.56
C SER A 114 9.49 3.83 7.51
N VAL A 115 10.42 4.58 6.92
CA VAL A 115 11.48 5.30 7.64
C VAL A 115 11.53 6.74 7.16
N ALA A 116 11.65 7.69 8.09
CA ALA A 116 11.96 9.08 7.80
C ALA A 116 13.49 9.26 7.84
N LEU A 117 14.10 9.61 6.71
CA LEU A 117 15.53 9.86 6.56
C LEU A 117 15.76 11.38 6.61
N THR A 118 16.69 11.82 7.45
CA THR A 118 16.92 13.25 7.76
C THR A 118 18.25 13.80 7.25
N THR A 119 19.15 12.93 6.78
CA THR A 119 20.47 13.32 6.29
C THR A 119 20.69 12.82 4.88
N THR A 120 21.49 13.54 4.11
CA THR A 120 21.91 13.12 2.77
C THR A 120 22.95 12.02 2.85
N GLY A 121 23.01 11.17 1.81
CA GLY A 121 23.96 10.06 1.72
C GLY A 121 23.31 8.75 1.33
N ASP A 122 24.10 7.69 1.35
CA ASP A 122 23.67 6.33 1.03
C ASP A 122 23.38 5.54 2.29
N TYR A 123 22.21 4.92 2.30
CA TYR A 123 21.71 4.05 3.35
C TYR A 123 21.64 2.62 2.81
N HIS A 124 22.63 1.81 3.18
CA HIS A 124 22.67 0.39 2.81
C HIS A 124 21.83 -0.43 3.77
N TYR A 125 21.13 -1.40 3.21
CA TYR A 125 20.26 -2.30 3.96
C TYR A 125 20.17 -3.67 3.32
N HIS A 126 19.74 -4.65 4.09
CA HIS A 126 19.53 -6.03 3.66
C HIS A 126 18.30 -6.64 4.32
N CYS A 127 17.91 -7.84 3.87
CA CYS A 127 16.97 -8.70 4.57
C CYS A 127 17.76 -9.68 5.45
N SER A 128 17.60 -9.64 6.78
CA SER A 128 18.36 -10.53 7.68
C SER A 128 17.91 -11.99 7.61
N ILE A 129 16.69 -12.26 7.06
CA ILE A 129 16.18 -13.62 6.82
C ILE A 129 16.82 -14.22 5.55
N HIS A 130 17.08 -13.37 4.53
CA HIS A 130 17.68 -13.73 3.25
C HIS A 130 18.88 -12.79 2.98
N PRO A 131 20.06 -13.05 3.58
CA PRO A 131 21.16 -12.08 3.64
C PRO A 131 21.75 -11.64 2.29
N ASN A 132 21.45 -12.37 1.21
CA ASN A 132 21.87 -12.00 -0.14
C ASN A 132 21.04 -10.82 -0.70
N MET A 133 19.86 -10.57 -0.16
CA MET A 133 19.01 -9.45 -0.58
C MET A 133 19.57 -8.15 -0.02
N VAL A 134 20.14 -7.33 -0.89
CA VAL A 134 20.76 -6.04 -0.52
C VAL A 134 20.17 -4.89 -1.31
N GLY A 135 20.07 -3.73 -0.66
CA GLY A 135 19.54 -2.52 -1.27
C GLY A 135 20.21 -1.24 -0.76
N THR A 136 19.99 -0.16 -1.49
CA THR A 136 20.50 1.18 -1.15
C THR A 136 19.40 2.22 -1.37
N ILE A 137 19.27 3.13 -0.40
CA ILE A 137 18.55 4.39 -0.57
C ILE A 137 19.60 5.50 -0.69
N THR A 138 19.54 6.28 -1.75
CA THR A 138 20.36 7.50 -1.93
C THR A 138 19.49 8.72 -1.63
N VAL A 139 19.87 9.49 -0.61
CA VAL A 139 19.19 10.73 -0.23
C VAL A 139 20.00 11.92 -0.71
N ASN A 140 19.43 12.69 -1.63
CA ASN A 140 19.98 13.93 -2.14
C ASN A 140 19.49 15.14 -1.32
N PRO A 141 20.18 16.29 -1.40
CA PRO A 141 19.74 17.57 -0.81
C PRO A 141 18.33 17.99 -1.21
#